data_f979a86ad469320c5b56b24e215fc107
#
_entry.id   f979a86ad469320c5b56b24e215fc107
#
_cell.length_a   1.000
_cell.length_b   1.000
_cell.length_c   1.000
_cell.angle_alpha   90.00
_cell.angle_beta   90.00
_cell.angle_gamma   90.00
#
_symmetry.space_group_name_H-M   'P 1'
#
loop_
_entity.id
_entity.type
_entity.pdbx_description
1 polymer ?
#
loop_
_entity_poly.entity_id
_entity_poly.type
_entity_poly.pdbx_seq_one_letter_code
_entity_poly.pdbx_strand_id
1 'polypeptide(L)'
;FEWFGGTVNCKYLVAYKGWDDDFDTDNGFSGKVQYGLSLRDSKIADTSQSNGFESDNCADGATVDPRTKATFSNITFVGPKVLDDKFQNTTDYITAGAYNPNNGSALGKFQSAMQIRRSSNLNCINSVALGWPIGLIVDGEKGETVKNAKEGKFKLQNVYFAGMDAVGTDANKKYEDYLYDAAKKQDIDKNQKSYSNTFFFSEQSNKYFDSWTSL
;
A
#
# COMPACT_ATOMS: atom_id res chain seq x y z
N PHE A 1 4.26 2.11 12.29
CA PHE A 1 4.27 3.53 12.72
C PHE A 1 2.95 4.16 12.29
N GLU A 2 2.29 4.82 13.23
CA GLU A 2 0.97 5.41 13.01
C GLU A 2 0.97 6.87 13.49
N TRP A 3 0.42 7.78 12.67
CA TRP A 3 0.35 9.20 12.97
C TRP A 3 -1.10 9.70 12.84
N PHE A 4 -1.70 10.05 13.96
CA PHE A 4 -3.00 10.70 14.03
C PHE A 4 -2.86 12.23 14.09
N GLY A 5 -2.61 12.83 12.93
CA GLY A 5 -2.40 14.28 12.83
C GLY A 5 -0.99 14.74 13.19
N GLY A 6 -0.80 16.04 13.20
CA GLY A 6 0.48 16.69 13.52
C GLY A 6 1.41 16.88 12.33
N THR A 7 2.64 17.35 12.64
CA THR A 7 3.60 17.82 11.64
C THR A 7 5.03 17.31 11.89
N VAL A 8 5.17 16.26 12.72
CA VAL A 8 6.49 15.72 13.06
C VAL A 8 7.19 15.18 11.81
N ASN A 9 8.50 15.45 11.72
CA ASN A 9 9.33 14.89 10.65
C ASN A 9 10.16 13.73 11.18
N CYS A 10 10.16 12.62 10.44
CA CYS A 10 10.85 11.40 10.83
C CYS A 10 11.86 10.98 9.76
N LYS A 11 12.95 10.36 10.20
CA LYS A 11 13.96 9.76 9.32
C LYS A 11 14.45 8.45 9.87
N TYR A 12 14.93 7.59 8.96
CA TYR A 12 15.58 6.32 9.28
C TYR A 12 14.70 5.38 10.10
N LEU A 13 13.42 5.31 9.72
CA LEU A 13 12.47 4.39 10.34
C LEU A 13 12.58 3.00 9.71
N VAL A 14 12.51 1.98 10.55
CA VAL A 14 12.45 0.59 10.11
C VAL A 14 11.21 -0.06 10.70
N ALA A 15 10.24 -0.38 9.85
CA ALA A 15 9.11 -1.22 10.18
C ALA A 15 9.47 -2.67 9.84
N TYR A 16 9.62 -3.51 10.85
CA TYR A 16 10.06 -4.88 10.68
C TYR A 16 9.01 -5.85 11.20
N LYS A 17 8.45 -6.65 10.29
CA LYS A 17 7.42 -7.64 10.61
C LYS A 17 6.22 -7.01 11.32
N GLY A 18 5.77 -5.85 10.83
CA GLY A 18 4.57 -5.20 11.33
C GLY A 18 3.34 -6.11 11.20
N TRP A 19 2.38 -5.91 12.09
CA TRP A 19 1.13 -6.67 12.06
C TRP A 19 0.16 -6.10 11.02
N ASP A 20 -0.20 -4.85 11.17
CA ASP A 20 -1.07 -4.08 10.28
C ASP A 20 -0.24 -3.31 9.24
N ASP A 21 -0.51 -2.04 9.02
CA ASP A 21 0.23 -1.21 8.08
C ASP A 21 1.60 -0.79 8.66
N ASP A 22 2.63 -0.72 7.80
CA ASP A 22 3.96 -0.36 8.29
C ASP A 22 4.09 1.14 8.58
N PHE A 23 3.44 1.96 7.74
CA PHE A 23 3.36 3.41 7.92
C PHE A 23 1.93 3.86 7.68
N ASP A 24 1.23 4.28 8.72
CA ASP A 24 -0.15 4.73 8.64
C ASP A 24 -0.27 6.21 8.98
N THR A 25 -1.02 6.97 8.19
CA THR A 25 -1.22 8.41 8.37
C THR A 25 -2.68 8.77 8.31
N ASP A 26 -3.16 9.50 9.32
CA ASP A 26 -4.56 9.87 9.46
C ASP A 26 -4.74 11.27 10.08
N ASN A 27 -5.96 11.75 10.11
CA ASN A 27 -6.44 12.89 10.88
C ASN A 27 -5.59 14.16 10.72
N GLY A 28 -5.17 14.46 9.49
CA GLY A 28 -4.47 15.70 9.18
C GLY A 28 -2.95 15.66 9.37
N PHE A 29 -2.34 14.48 9.45
CA PHE A 29 -0.88 14.39 9.49
C PHE A 29 -0.27 14.99 8.23
N SER A 30 0.66 15.94 8.40
CA SER A 30 1.33 16.65 7.31
C SER A 30 2.86 16.69 7.44
N GLY A 31 3.42 15.79 8.24
CA GLY A 31 4.86 15.63 8.41
C GLY A 31 5.56 15.01 7.21
N LYS A 32 6.88 14.93 7.30
CA LYS A 32 7.73 14.30 6.28
C LYS A 32 8.40 13.06 6.86
N VAL A 33 8.33 11.96 6.11
CA VAL A 33 9.01 10.70 6.45
C VAL A 33 10.05 10.41 5.38
N GLN A 34 11.30 10.24 5.77
CA GLN A 34 12.41 10.06 4.82
C GLN A 34 13.35 8.94 5.26
N TYR A 35 13.83 8.18 4.27
CA TYR A 35 14.72 7.03 4.47
C TYR A 35 14.08 5.96 5.37
N GLY A 36 12.89 5.50 4.97
CA GLY A 36 12.17 4.43 5.64
C GLY A 36 12.42 3.07 4.99
N LEU A 37 12.35 2.03 5.82
CA LEU A 37 12.34 0.64 5.37
C LEU A 37 11.13 -0.07 5.96
N SER A 38 10.31 -0.65 5.11
CA SER A 38 9.26 -1.60 5.43
C SER A 38 9.72 -2.99 5.03
N LEU A 39 9.73 -3.94 5.94
CA LEU A 39 10.15 -5.32 5.68
C LEU A 39 9.13 -6.31 6.25
N ARG A 40 8.36 -6.93 5.36
CA ARG A 40 7.26 -7.82 5.73
C ARG A 40 7.71 -9.26 5.93
N ASP A 41 7.06 -9.92 6.87
CA ASP A 41 7.07 -11.38 6.99
C ASP A 41 5.85 -11.94 6.29
N SER A 42 6.03 -12.92 5.40
CA SER A 42 4.93 -13.51 4.61
C SER A 42 3.86 -14.21 5.44
N LYS A 43 4.11 -14.45 6.72
CA LYS A 43 3.21 -15.13 7.65
C LYS A 43 2.53 -14.20 8.66
N ILE A 44 2.68 -12.88 8.50
CA ILE A 44 2.12 -11.90 9.41
C ILE A 44 1.33 -10.85 8.63
N ALA A 45 0.01 -10.89 8.73
CA ALA A 45 -0.87 -9.88 8.15
C ALA A 45 -2.16 -9.74 8.98
N ASP A 46 -2.64 -8.52 9.15
CA ASP A 46 -3.85 -8.22 9.91
C ASP A 46 -5.13 -8.57 9.16
N THR A 47 -6.21 -8.78 9.89
CA THR A 47 -7.54 -9.09 9.33
C THR A 47 -8.14 -7.93 8.55
N SER A 48 -7.73 -6.70 8.85
CA SER A 48 -8.08 -5.48 8.10
C SER A 48 -7.32 -5.37 6.78
N GLN A 49 -6.32 -6.22 6.58
CA GLN A 49 -5.35 -6.27 5.50
C GLN A 49 -4.16 -5.33 5.75
N SER A 50 -2.99 -5.78 5.31
CA SER A 50 -1.74 -5.08 5.62
C SER A 50 -1.16 -4.42 4.40
N ASN A 51 -0.76 -3.17 4.54
CA ASN A 51 -0.13 -2.35 3.52
C ASN A 51 1.31 -1.95 3.89
N GLY A 52 2.05 -1.49 2.91
CA GLY A 52 3.32 -0.80 3.14
C GLY A 52 3.09 0.58 3.73
N PHE A 53 2.14 1.33 3.15
CA PHE A 53 1.49 2.43 3.84
C PHE A 53 -0.02 2.48 3.56
N GLU A 54 -0.77 2.94 4.55
CA GLU A 54 -2.13 3.41 4.39
C GLU A 54 -2.19 4.92 4.68
N SER A 55 -3.06 5.65 3.99
CA SER A 55 -3.22 7.10 4.24
C SER A 55 -4.66 7.52 4.12
N ASP A 56 -5.22 7.91 5.23
CA ASP A 56 -6.58 8.44 5.39
C ASP A 56 -6.58 9.93 5.74
N ASN A 57 -7.66 10.65 5.41
CA ASN A 57 -7.89 11.96 6.02
C ASN A 57 -8.74 11.83 7.29
N CYS A 58 -9.80 11.04 7.22
CA CYS A 58 -10.63 10.66 8.37
C CYS A 58 -11.50 9.46 8.00
N ALA A 59 -11.98 8.74 9.01
CA ALA A 59 -12.64 7.44 8.88
C ALA A 59 -13.88 7.42 7.97
N ASP A 60 -14.63 8.50 7.88
CA ASP A 60 -15.81 8.63 7.01
C ASP A 60 -15.50 9.14 5.60
N GLY A 61 -14.25 9.55 5.33
CA GLY A 61 -13.81 10.10 4.07
C GLY A 61 -14.09 11.58 3.88
N ALA A 62 -14.56 12.28 4.93
CA ALA A 62 -14.86 13.70 4.84
C ALA A 62 -13.61 14.55 4.50
N THR A 63 -13.87 15.72 3.89
CA THR A 63 -12.82 16.65 3.46
C THR A 63 -12.47 17.67 4.54
N VAL A 64 -12.39 17.22 5.79
CA VAL A 64 -12.09 18.09 6.93
C VAL A 64 -10.64 18.54 6.96
N ASP A 65 -10.38 19.70 7.54
CA ASP A 65 -9.05 20.23 7.77
C ASP A 65 -8.65 20.15 9.25
N PRO A 66 -7.37 20.00 9.57
CA PRO A 66 -6.25 19.93 8.63
C PRO A 66 -6.27 18.67 7.78
N ARG A 67 -5.90 18.82 6.50
CA ARG A 67 -5.87 17.69 5.55
C ARG A 67 -4.64 16.82 5.80
N THR A 68 -4.82 15.50 5.79
CA THR A 68 -3.69 14.56 5.71
C THR A 68 -2.95 14.79 4.41
N LYS A 69 -1.70 15.25 4.52
CA LYS A 69 -0.84 15.63 3.40
C LYS A 69 0.63 15.32 3.71
N ALA A 70 0.88 14.12 4.18
CA ALA A 70 2.23 13.66 4.44
C ALA A 70 3.08 13.64 3.14
N THR A 71 4.40 13.70 3.29
CA THR A 71 5.34 13.45 2.21
C THR A 71 6.30 12.35 2.62
N PHE A 72 6.21 11.23 1.91
CA PHE A 72 7.15 10.12 2.04
C PHE A 72 8.20 10.21 0.94
N SER A 73 9.46 10.02 1.30
CA SER A 73 10.59 10.11 0.36
C SER A 73 11.68 9.10 0.68
N ASN A 74 12.22 8.46 -0.35
CA ASN A 74 13.30 7.47 -0.19
C ASN A 74 12.88 6.32 0.74
N ILE A 75 11.70 5.78 0.51
CA ILE A 75 11.18 4.62 1.24
C ILE A 75 11.36 3.36 0.40
N THR A 76 11.78 2.29 1.06
CA THR A 76 11.82 0.95 0.48
C THR A 76 10.76 0.07 1.13
N PHE A 77 9.83 -0.44 0.34
CA PHE A 77 8.76 -1.34 0.79
C PHE A 77 9.03 -2.75 0.28
N VAL A 78 9.56 -3.60 1.15
CA VAL A 78 9.84 -5.03 0.84
C VAL A 78 8.63 -5.86 1.23
N GLY A 79 7.88 -6.29 0.24
CA GLY A 79 6.66 -7.06 0.40
C GLY A 79 6.89 -8.55 0.68
N PRO A 80 5.81 -9.28 0.95
CA PRO A 80 5.89 -10.66 1.43
C PRO A 80 6.49 -11.65 0.44
N LYS A 81 6.43 -11.36 -0.87
CA LYS A 81 6.93 -12.27 -1.93
C LYS A 81 8.45 -12.28 -2.04
N VAL A 82 9.15 -11.24 -1.56
CA VAL A 82 10.60 -11.10 -1.80
C VAL A 82 11.41 -12.12 -1.03
N LEU A 83 10.99 -12.42 0.20
CA LEU A 83 11.69 -13.38 1.08
C LEU A 83 11.03 -14.77 1.12
N ASP A 84 9.97 -14.96 0.35
CA ASP A 84 9.21 -16.22 0.33
C ASP A 84 8.73 -16.52 -1.09
N ASP A 85 9.47 -17.31 -1.80
CA ASP A 85 9.21 -17.73 -3.19
C ASP A 85 7.95 -18.60 -3.35
N LYS A 86 7.42 -19.12 -2.25
CA LYS A 86 6.19 -19.92 -2.20
C LYS A 86 4.98 -19.14 -1.72
N PHE A 87 5.15 -17.84 -1.46
CA PHE A 87 4.11 -17.02 -0.90
C PHE A 87 2.80 -17.11 -1.68
N GLN A 88 1.74 -17.35 -0.95
CA GLN A 88 0.36 -17.28 -1.42
C GLN A 88 -0.41 -16.30 -0.53
N ASN A 89 -1.04 -15.32 -1.14
CA ASN A 89 -1.79 -14.33 -0.38
C ASN A 89 -3.18 -14.86 0.01
N THR A 90 -3.19 -15.91 0.82
CA THR A 90 -4.39 -16.54 1.36
C THR A 90 -4.29 -16.63 2.88
N THR A 91 -5.45 -16.57 3.55
CA THR A 91 -5.49 -16.72 5.00
C THR A 91 -4.87 -18.04 5.45
N ASP A 92 -5.15 -19.14 4.73
CA ASP A 92 -4.61 -20.46 5.07
C ASP A 92 -3.07 -20.49 4.98
N TYR A 93 -2.49 -19.89 3.94
CA TYR A 93 -1.04 -19.83 3.81
C TYR A 93 -0.39 -19.00 4.91
N ILE A 94 -0.96 -17.86 5.22
CA ILE A 94 -0.45 -16.93 6.23
C ILE A 94 -0.59 -17.54 7.64
N THR A 95 -1.75 -18.12 7.97
CA THR A 95 -1.98 -18.79 9.25
C THR A 95 -1.13 -20.04 9.48
N ALA A 96 -0.77 -20.76 8.42
CA ALA A 96 0.10 -21.94 8.52
C ALA A 96 1.50 -21.63 9.07
N GLY A 97 1.89 -20.38 9.18
CA GLY A 97 3.15 -19.95 9.80
C GLY A 97 3.22 -20.14 11.32
N ALA A 98 2.15 -20.56 11.95
CA ALA A 98 2.06 -20.82 13.40
C ALA A 98 2.44 -19.62 14.31
N TYR A 99 2.60 -18.44 13.76
CA TYR A 99 2.88 -17.23 14.52
C TYR A 99 1.70 -16.30 14.50
N ASN A 100 1.04 -16.17 15.64
CA ASN A 100 -0.05 -15.24 15.83
C ASN A 100 0.25 -14.36 17.05
N PRO A 101 0.90 -13.22 16.89
CA PRO A 101 1.26 -12.34 17.99
C PRO A 101 0.05 -11.67 18.63
N ASN A 102 -1.12 -11.73 18.03
CA ASN A 102 -2.30 -10.98 18.45
C ASN A 102 -3.32 -11.85 19.23
N ASN A 103 -2.83 -12.70 20.09
CA ASN A 103 -3.65 -13.47 21.05
C ASN A 103 -4.82 -14.27 20.43
N GLY A 104 -4.61 -14.87 19.26
CA GLY A 104 -5.62 -15.67 18.59
C GLY A 104 -6.54 -14.91 17.64
N SER A 105 -6.30 -13.64 17.39
CA SER A 105 -7.00 -12.94 16.30
C SER A 105 -6.71 -13.61 14.97
N ALA A 106 -7.70 -13.68 14.10
CA ALA A 106 -7.54 -14.25 12.78
C ALA A 106 -6.51 -13.46 11.99
N LEU A 107 -5.62 -14.15 11.28
CA LEU A 107 -4.70 -13.53 10.34
C LEU A 107 -5.46 -13.09 9.09
N GLY A 108 -5.03 -11.97 8.54
CA GLY A 108 -5.59 -11.42 7.32
C GLY A 108 -4.79 -11.76 6.09
N LYS A 109 -4.70 -10.80 5.21
CA LYS A 109 -4.01 -10.86 3.94
C LYS A 109 -3.22 -9.59 3.71
N PHE A 110 -2.23 -9.66 2.84
CA PHE A 110 -1.56 -8.46 2.33
C PHE A 110 -2.40 -7.80 1.25
N GLN A 111 -2.36 -6.49 1.18
CA GLN A 111 -3.07 -5.73 0.19
C GLN A 111 -2.11 -5.02 -0.76
N SER A 112 -1.66 -3.83 -0.44
CA SER A 112 -0.86 -3.03 -1.36
C SER A 112 0.42 -2.48 -0.72
N ALA A 113 1.40 -2.16 -1.56
CA ALA A 113 2.53 -1.38 -1.09
C ALA A 113 2.10 0.02 -0.66
N MET A 114 1.13 0.61 -1.36
CA MET A 114 0.69 1.98 -1.17
C MET A 114 -0.82 2.11 -1.32
N GLN A 115 -1.50 2.55 -0.26
CA GLN A 115 -2.93 2.87 -0.28
C GLN A 115 -3.18 4.32 0.13
N ILE A 116 -3.86 5.07 -0.72
CA ILE A 116 -4.31 6.44 -0.47
C ILE A 116 -5.82 6.45 -0.59
N ARG A 117 -6.51 6.78 0.50
CA ARG A 117 -7.96 6.70 0.58
C ARG A 117 -8.59 7.81 1.41
N ARG A 118 -9.91 7.85 1.47
CA ARG A 118 -10.70 8.70 2.37
C ARG A 118 -10.25 10.15 2.37
N SER A 119 -10.08 10.70 1.16
CA SER A 119 -9.72 12.12 0.94
C SER A 119 -8.28 12.52 1.31
N SER A 120 -7.39 11.60 1.63
CA SER A 120 -5.97 11.91 1.87
C SER A 120 -5.29 12.48 0.62
N ASN A 121 -4.25 13.29 0.86
CA ASN A 121 -3.39 13.92 -0.14
C ASN A 121 -1.90 13.59 0.09
N LEU A 122 -1.58 12.37 0.52
CA LEU A 122 -0.21 11.92 0.75
C LEU A 122 0.60 11.92 -0.55
N ASN A 123 1.81 12.45 -0.49
CA ASN A 123 2.80 12.37 -1.57
C ASN A 123 3.83 11.28 -1.28
N CYS A 124 4.20 10.50 -2.30
CA CYS A 124 5.32 9.57 -2.23
C CYS A 124 6.28 9.81 -3.38
N ILE A 125 7.56 10.01 -3.06
CA ILE A 125 8.59 10.34 -4.05
C ILE A 125 9.87 9.52 -3.85
N ASN A 126 10.61 9.28 -4.93
CA ASN A 126 11.93 8.61 -4.88
C ASN A 126 11.92 7.31 -4.08
N SER A 127 10.92 6.49 -4.28
CA SER A 127 10.68 5.30 -3.45
C SER A 127 10.56 4.04 -4.30
N VAL A 128 10.75 2.89 -3.68
CA VAL A 128 10.66 1.60 -4.36
C VAL A 128 9.80 0.62 -3.55
N ALA A 129 8.99 -0.16 -4.23
CA ALA A 129 8.25 -1.25 -3.62
C ALA A 129 8.44 -2.54 -4.40
N LEU A 130 8.67 -3.64 -3.69
CA LEU A 130 9.06 -4.93 -4.21
C LEU A 130 8.13 -6.02 -3.72
N GLY A 131 7.63 -6.87 -4.62
CA GLY A 131 6.99 -8.13 -4.26
C GLY A 131 5.71 -8.02 -3.41
N TRP A 132 4.90 -7.00 -3.64
CA TRP A 132 3.57 -6.87 -3.05
C TRP A 132 2.49 -7.45 -3.98
N PRO A 133 1.34 -7.87 -3.46
CA PRO A 133 0.21 -8.24 -4.34
C PRO A 133 -0.22 -7.09 -5.24
N ILE A 134 -0.39 -5.90 -4.66
CA ILE A 134 -0.78 -4.67 -5.37
C ILE A 134 0.29 -3.61 -5.14
N GLY A 135 0.63 -2.84 -6.17
CA GLY A 135 1.51 -1.68 -6.04
C GLY A 135 0.81 -0.50 -5.40
N LEU A 136 -0.28 -0.04 -6.03
CA LEU A 136 -1.00 1.18 -5.64
C LEU A 136 -2.51 0.99 -5.61
N ILE A 137 -3.14 1.54 -4.56
CA ILE A 137 -4.58 1.78 -4.51
C ILE A 137 -4.83 3.26 -4.28
N VAL A 138 -5.42 3.93 -5.27
CA VAL A 138 -6.08 5.23 -5.11
C VAL A 138 -7.56 4.92 -4.91
N ASP A 139 -7.96 4.84 -3.64
CA ASP A 139 -9.29 4.35 -3.28
C ASP A 139 -10.33 5.46 -3.37
N GLY A 140 -11.29 5.28 -4.24
CA GLY A 140 -12.44 6.17 -4.43
C GLY A 140 -13.72 5.69 -3.73
N GLU A 141 -13.69 4.66 -2.90
CA GLU A 141 -14.88 4.11 -2.26
C GLU A 141 -15.53 5.12 -1.29
N LYS A 142 -14.70 5.87 -0.57
CA LYS A 142 -15.16 6.93 0.34
C LYS A 142 -14.39 8.23 0.12
N GLY A 143 -15.10 9.34 0.12
CA GLY A 143 -14.51 10.67 0.03
C GLY A 143 -14.03 11.03 -1.38
N GLU A 144 -13.07 11.93 -1.47
CA GLU A 144 -12.65 12.58 -2.73
C GLU A 144 -11.27 12.19 -3.22
N THR A 145 -10.70 11.05 -2.80
CA THR A 145 -9.32 10.67 -3.14
C THR A 145 -9.05 10.68 -4.65
N VAL A 146 -9.91 10.04 -5.44
CA VAL A 146 -9.77 10.02 -6.91
C VAL A 146 -9.90 11.42 -7.52
N LYS A 147 -10.81 12.25 -7.01
CA LYS A 147 -10.93 13.65 -7.42
C LYS A 147 -9.66 14.43 -7.08
N ASN A 148 -9.13 14.26 -5.88
CA ASN A 148 -7.89 14.90 -5.44
C ASN A 148 -6.70 14.52 -6.32
N ALA A 149 -6.61 13.25 -6.72
CA ALA A 149 -5.59 12.78 -7.66
C ALA A 149 -5.72 13.44 -9.03
N LYS A 150 -6.95 13.50 -9.58
CA LYS A 150 -7.23 14.16 -10.87
C LYS A 150 -6.92 15.65 -10.86
N GLU A 151 -7.10 16.30 -9.72
CA GLU A 151 -6.79 17.72 -9.51
C GLU A 151 -5.31 17.97 -9.15
N GLY A 152 -4.47 16.92 -9.08
CA GLY A 152 -3.04 17.04 -8.79
C GLY A 152 -2.73 17.47 -7.35
N LYS A 153 -3.63 17.21 -6.39
CA LYS A 153 -3.43 17.59 -4.99
C LYS A 153 -2.39 16.73 -4.27
N PHE A 154 -2.09 15.57 -4.82
CA PHE A 154 -0.99 14.71 -4.38
C PHE A 154 -0.36 14.02 -5.58
N LYS A 155 0.82 13.44 -5.38
CA LYS A 155 1.56 12.77 -6.45
C LYS A 155 2.40 11.61 -5.97
N LEU A 156 2.58 10.63 -6.85
CA LEU A 156 3.65 9.66 -6.80
C LEU A 156 4.64 9.99 -7.90
N GLN A 157 5.89 10.25 -7.56
CA GLN A 157 6.90 10.68 -8.52
C GLN A 157 8.23 9.94 -8.29
N ASN A 158 8.81 9.42 -9.36
CA ASN A 158 10.02 8.61 -9.28
C ASN A 158 9.85 7.43 -8.30
N VAL A 159 8.73 6.72 -8.45
CA VAL A 159 8.37 5.53 -7.69
C VAL A 159 8.52 4.31 -8.59
N TYR A 160 9.22 3.31 -8.11
CA TYR A 160 9.46 2.07 -8.86
C TYR A 160 8.74 0.91 -8.17
N PHE A 161 7.98 0.17 -8.96
CA PHE A 161 7.36 -1.08 -8.53
C PHE A 161 8.01 -2.27 -9.23
N ALA A 162 8.24 -3.35 -8.50
CA ALA A 162 8.79 -4.56 -9.07
C ALA A 162 8.16 -5.83 -8.51
N GLY A 163 7.78 -6.75 -9.40
CA GLY A 163 7.24 -8.06 -9.04
C GLY A 163 5.87 -8.04 -8.38
N MET A 164 5.02 -7.05 -8.68
CA MET A 164 3.64 -6.99 -8.23
C MET A 164 2.77 -7.98 -9.00
N ASP A 165 1.67 -8.46 -8.39
CA ASP A 165 0.64 -9.18 -9.13
C ASP A 165 -0.20 -8.19 -9.95
N ALA A 166 -0.44 -6.99 -9.42
CA ALA A 166 -0.99 -5.87 -10.17
C ALA A 166 -0.30 -4.55 -9.80
N VAL A 167 -0.12 -3.68 -10.80
CA VAL A 167 0.48 -2.36 -10.57
C VAL A 167 -0.48 -1.47 -9.78
N GLY A 168 -1.78 -1.49 -10.10
CA GLY A 168 -2.78 -0.72 -9.39
C GLY A 168 -4.20 -1.22 -9.57
N THR A 169 -5.07 -0.88 -8.61
CA THR A 169 -6.51 -1.14 -8.64
C THR A 169 -7.26 0.02 -7.99
N ASP A 170 -8.58 0.10 -8.23
CA ASP A 170 -9.39 1.25 -7.80
C ASP A 170 -10.08 1.04 -6.46
N ALA A 171 -10.36 -0.19 -6.07
CA ALA A 171 -11.08 -0.51 -4.85
C ALA A 171 -10.61 -1.81 -4.23
N ASN A 172 -10.48 -1.79 -2.91
CA ASN A 172 -10.07 -2.90 -2.08
C ASN A 172 -10.81 -4.20 -2.37
N LYS A 173 -12.11 -4.17 -2.18
CA LYS A 173 -12.96 -5.35 -2.20
C LYS A 173 -13.03 -6.02 -3.56
N LYS A 174 -13.12 -5.22 -4.61
CA LYS A 174 -13.14 -5.77 -5.99
C LYS A 174 -11.86 -6.49 -6.33
N TYR A 175 -10.76 -5.99 -5.84
CA TYR A 175 -9.46 -6.57 -6.09
C TYR A 175 -9.25 -7.85 -5.30
N GLU A 176 -9.69 -7.90 -4.04
CA GLU A 176 -9.67 -9.11 -3.24
C GLU A 176 -10.49 -10.23 -3.86
N ASP A 177 -11.71 -9.93 -4.24
CA ASP A 177 -12.59 -10.89 -4.91
C ASP A 177 -11.95 -11.42 -6.19
N TYR A 178 -11.23 -10.58 -6.90
CA TYR A 178 -10.53 -10.95 -8.12
C TYR A 178 -9.28 -11.79 -7.86
N LEU A 179 -8.46 -11.40 -6.87
CA LEU A 179 -7.24 -12.12 -6.47
C LEU A 179 -7.54 -13.50 -5.88
N TYR A 180 -8.67 -13.63 -5.22
CA TYR A 180 -9.01 -14.81 -4.43
C TYR A 180 -10.14 -15.64 -4.98
N ASP A 181 -10.64 -15.33 -6.16
CA ASP A 181 -11.55 -16.22 -6.86
C ASP A 181 -10.79 -17.47 -7.34
N ALA A 182 -10.55 -18.37 -6.39
CA ALA A 182 -9.89 -19.66 -6.65
C ALA A 182 -10.65 -20.50 -7.68
N ALA A 183 -11.95 -20.24 -7.89
CA ALA A 183 -12.76 -20.94 -8.88
C ALA A 183 -12.43 -20.49 -10.30
N LYS A 184 -12.02 -19.25 -10.49
CA LYS A 184 -11.73 -18.71 -11.82
C LYS A 184 -10.29 -18.95 -12.25
N LYS A 185 -9.35 -19.22 -11.33
CA LYS A 185 -7.92 -19.38 -11.62
C LYS A 185 -7.38 -18.34 -12.62
N GLN A 186 -7.93 -17.13 -12.55
CA GLN A 186 -7.53 -16.09 -13.49
C GLN A 186 -6.26 -15.42 -12.99
N ASP A 187 -5.24 -15.45 -13.82
CA ASP A 187 -4.09 -14.58 -13.66
C ASP A 187 -4.56 -13.14 -13.67
N ILE A 188 -4.16 -12.37 -12.68
CA ILE A 188 -4.45 -10.95 -12.63
C ILE A 188 -3.75 -10.30 -13.82
N ASP A 189 -4.52 -9.65 -14.68
CA ASP A 189 -3.94 -8.85 -15.75
C ASP A 189 -3.21 -7.65 -15.11
N LYS A 190 -1.89 -7.73 -15.11
CA LYS A 190 -1.00 -6.64 -14.65
C LYS A 190 -1.20 -5.34 -15.41
N ASN A 191 -1.86 -5.42 -16.56
CA ASN A 191 -2.21 -4.29 -17.40
C ASN A 191 -3.67 -3.83 -17.21
N GLN A 192 -4.35 -4.31 -16.18
CA GLN A 192 -5.72 -3.88 -15.90
C GLN A 192 -5.78 -2.36 -15.80
N LYS A 193 -6.61 -1.76 -16.63
CA LYS A 193 -6.80 -0.31 -16.70
C LYS A 193 -7.70 0.17 -15.58
N SER A 194 -7.18 0.19 -14.36
CA SER A 194 -7.78 0.90 -13.24
C SER A 194 -7.36 2.37 -13.27
N TYR A 195 -8.07 3.22 -12.54
CA TYR A 195 -7.63 4.60 -12.36
C TYR A 195 -6.26 4.66 -11.65
N SER A 196 -6.05 3.83 -10.62
CA SER A 196 -4.77 3.75 -9.90
C SER A 196 -3.62 3.39 -10.84
N ASN A 197 -3.84 2.42 -11.74
CA ASN A 197 -2.87 2.06 -12.77
C ASN A 197 -2.60 3.24 -13.71
N THR A 198 -3.65 3.89 -14.21
CA THR A 198 -3.54 5.07 -15.06
C THR A 198 -2.81 6.21 -14.35
N PHE A 199 -3.14 6.46 -13.08
CA PHE A 199 -2.49 7.48 -12.25
C PHE A 199 -0.99 7.20 -12.07
N PHE A 200 -0.62 5.96 -11.75
CA PHE A 200 0.79 5.60 -11.61
C PHE A 200 1.60 5.87 -12.88
N PHE A 201 1.09 5.47 -14.04
CA PHE A 201 1.79 5.64 -15.31
C PHE A 201 1.62 7.02 -15.95
N SER A 202 0.81 7.90 -15.38
CA SER A 202 0.72 9.30 -15.84
C SER A 202 2.00 10.10 -15.53
N GLU A 203 2.75 9.69 -14.50
CA GLU A 203 4.05 10.26 -14.17
C GLU A 203 5.17 9.45 -14.87
N GLN A 204 5.84 10.08 -15.83
CA GLN A 204 6.85 9.41 -16.67
C GLN A 204 8.07 8.90 -15.91
N SER A 205 8.35 9.43 -14.73
CA SER A 205 9.45 8.97 -13.88
C SER A 205 9.13 7.70 -13.10
N ASN A 206 7.85 7.29 -13.02
CA ASN A 206 7.44 6.05 -12.38
C ASN A 206 7.70 4.87 -13.32
N LYS A 207 8.17 3.75 -12.76
CA LYS A 207 8.50 2.55 -13.53
C LYS A 207 7.97 1.28 -12.89
N TYR A 208 7.62 0.32 -13.73
CA TYR A 208 7.28 -1.04 -13.32
C TYR A 208 8.27 -2.03 -13.94
N PHE A 209 8.69 -3.00 -13.14
CA PHE A 209 9.54 -4.12 -13.53
C PHE A 209 8.85 -5.44 -13.17
N ASP A 210 8.85 -6.41 -14.05
CA ASP A 210 8.22 -7.71 -13.80
C ASP A 210 8.88 -8.50 -12.65
N SER A 211 10.14 -8.20 -12.37
CA SER A 211 10.91 -8.81 -11.28
C SER A 211 11.75 -7.79 -10.55
N TRP A 212 11.90 -7.95 -9.23
CA TRP A 212 12.84 -7.14 -8.44
C TRP A 212 14.31 -7.43 -8.76
N THR A 213 14.62 -8.53 -9.42
CA THR A 213 15.97 -8.82 -9.92
C THR A 213 16.33 -7.99 -11.17
N SER A 214 15.39 -7.23 -11.71
CA SER A 214 15.56 -6.37 -12.88
C SER A 214 15.69 -4.87 -12.51
N LEU A 215 15.71 -4.57 -11.22
CA LEU A 215 15.98 -3.21 -10.68
C LEU A 215 17.51 -2.87 -10.66
#